data_e3cc2b1b443affc12f6d20e70bdb7ea0
#
_entry.id   e3cc2b1b443affc12f6d20e70bdb7ea0
#
_cell.length_a   1.000
_cell.length_b   1.000
_cell.length_c   1.000
_cell.angle_alpha   90.00
_cell.angle_beta   90.00
_cell.angle_gamma   90.00
#
_symmetry.space_group_name_H-M   'P 1'
#
loop_
_entity.id
_entity.type
_entity.pdbx_description
1 polymer ?
#
loop_
_entity_poly.entity_id
_entity_poly.type
_entity_poly.pdbx_seq_one_letter_code
_entity_poly.pdbx_strand_id
1 'polypeptide(L)'
;MEYFCQANSFYFKKRDNSLINFRTVSYILGILILVEAGLFAICAGVSAIYHESSYIYFIWTMLINIAIGGTMVLVGNRKVNNISRREGYCIVSTTWIMFTLLGMLPFYLSGYIPSIADAFFETMSGFTTTGATILDNIESLPKGLLFWRSFTQWIGGLGIVLFTIASLPLLSGSCQLLFLSEATGVTHDKIHPKAKVMARYLWLIYIVLTLLETILLMLGDMNLFDALCQSFSTTATGGYSTKQDSISYWNSPYIEYVISIFMILSGVNFSLYYFALNGKYKKLIKDSELHWFLASILILTVIIAFALYITDYYDIETAFRKALFQVATVHTSCGFATDDYNLWPPFTWMLLIFAMISGGCTGSTSGGVKNLRLLIMFQNIRNQFKQMMHPRAVLSVHVNNGQIPVQTSAIVFTFFVTYLICIFIG
;
A
#
# COMPACT_ATOMS: atom_id res chain seq x y z
N MET A 1 -11.72 -42.87 13.34
CA MET A 1 -10.87 -42.19 14.38
C MET A 1 -9.41 -42.11 13.97
N GLU A 2 -8.85 -43.07 13.26
CA GLU A 2 -7.45 -43.06 12.82
C GLU A 2 -7.13 -42.03 11.73
N TYR A 3 -8.04 -41.66 10.85
CA TYR A 3 -7.85 -40.59 9.85
C TYR A 3 -7.74 -39.18 10.46
N PHE A 4 -8.27 -38.95 11.66
CA PHE A 4 -8.15 -37.68 12.40
C PHE A 4 -6.78 -37.53 13.07
N CYS A 5 -6.12 -38.65 13.46
CA CYS A 5 -4.77 -38.61 14.04
C CYS A 5 -3.68 -38.37 13.00
N GLN A 6 -3.81 -38.88 11.78
CA GLN A 6 -2.79 -38.65 10.71
C GLN A 6 -2.83 -37.24 10.15
N ALA A 7 -3.99 -36.61 10.05
CA ALA A 7 -4.08 -35.20 9.62
C ALA A 7 -3.45 -34.23 10.63
N ASN A 8 -3.55 -34.53 11.94
CA ASN A 8 -2.93 -33.70 12.98
C ASN A 8 -1.39 -33.86 13.07
N SER A 9 -0.82 -34.98 12.67
CA SER A 9 0.62 -35.20 12.74
C SER A 9 1.40 -34.39 11.67
N PHE A 10 0.78 -34.04 10.55
CA PHE A 10 1.37 -33.19 9.52
C PHE A 10 1.38 -31.69 9.89
N TYR A 11 0.46 -31.23 10.75
CA TYR A 11 0.37 -29.84 11.20
C TYR A 11 1.24 -29.53 12.42
N PHE A 12 1.63 -30.55 13.21
CA PHE A 12 2.52 -30.37 14.37
C PHE A 12 3.98 -30.74 14.08
N LYS A 13 4.43 -30.55 12.84
CA LYS A 13 5.85 -30.74 12.52
C LYS A 13 6.67 -29.63 13.17
N LYS A 14 7.25 -30.00 14.32
CA LYS A 14 8.26 -29.26 15.09
C LYS A 14 7.85 -27.84 15.49
N ARG A 15 7.35 -27.69 16.73
CA ARG A 15 7.39 -26.40 17.44
C ARG A 15 8.82 -25.90 17.28
N ASP A 16 9.00 -24.88 16.43
CA ASP A 16 10.23 -24.13 16.32
C ASP A 16 10.39 -23.35 17.62
N ASN A 17 10.94 -24.00 18.65
CA ASN A 17 11.38 -23.37 19.90
C ASN A 17 12.71 -22.63 19.70
N SER A 18 13.06 -22.26 18.47
CA SER A 18 14.22 -21.44 18.21
C SER A 18 13.99 -20.06 18.80
N LEU A 19 14.82 -19.73 19.78
CA LEU A 19 14.96 -18.36 20.28
C LEU A 19 15.29 -17.45 19.09
N ILE A 20 14.71 -16.22 19.09
CA ILE A 20 15.01 -15.22 18.06
C ILE A 20 16.51 -14.96 18.04
N ASN A 21 17.14 -15.13 16.88
CA ASN A 21 18.54 -14.82 16.69
C ASN A 21 18.72 -13.31 16.44
N PHE A 22 18.89 -12.55 17.51
CA PHE A 22 19.06 -11.10 17.45
C PHE A 22 20.24 -10.65 16.58
N ARG A 23 21.27 -11.46 16.41
CA ARG A 23 22.41 -11.13 15.52
C ARG A 23 22.00 -11.17 14.05
N THR A 24 21.16 -12.13 13.66
CA THR A 24 20.62 -12.20 12.30
C THR A 24 19.65 -11.05 12.04
N VAL A 25 18.77 -10.75 13.01
CA VAL A 25 17.84 -9.62 12.93
C VAL A 25 18.62 -8.31 12.80
N SER A 26 19.63 -8.06 13.65
CA SER A 26 20.48 -6.87 13.60
C SER A 26 21.19 -6.72 12.25
N TYR A 27 21.73 -7.81 11.69
CA TYR A 27 22.40 -7.77 10.39
C TYR A 27 21.45 -7.30 9.26
N ILE A 28 20.23 -7.84 9.23
CA ILE A 28 19.24 -7.49 8.20
C ILE A 28 18.77 -6.05 8.38
N LEU A 29 18.42 -5.65 9.60
CA LEU A 29 18.04 -4.27 9.91
C LEU A 29 19.14 -3.28 9.56
N GLY A 30 20.40 -3.61 9.87
CA GLY A 30 21.54 -2.77 9.51
C GLY A 30 21.67 -2.55 8.00
N ILE A 31 21.47 -3.60 7.20
CA ILE A 31 21.46 -3.46 5.74
C ILE A 31 20.30 -2.56 5.27
N LEU A 32 19.11 -2.71 5.86
CA LEU A 32 17.95 -1.89 5.53
C LEU A 32 18.20 -0.40 5.81
N ILE A 33 18.77 -0.08 6.97
CA ILE A 33 19.15 1.28 7.35
C ILE A 33 20.21 1.85 6.38
N LEU A 34 21.17 1.04 5.92
CA LEU A 34 22.13 1.48 4.90
C LEU A 34 21.46 1.76 3.54
N VAL A 35 20.40 1.02 3.19
CA VAL A 35 19.58 1.35 2.01
C VAL A 35 18.88 2.68 2.19
N GLU A 36 18.28 2.94 3.36
CA GLU A 36 17.66 4.23 3.69
C GLU A 36 18.68 5.38 3.62
N ALA A 37 19.91 5.18 4.07
CA ALA A 37 20.98 6.17 3.88
C ALA A 37 21.20 6.52 2.40
N GLY A 38 21.12 5.54 1.50
CA GLY A 38 21.18 5.77 0.05
C GLY A 38 20.01 6.59 -0.48
N LEU A 39 18.81 6.44 0.10
CA LEU A 39 17.64 7.23 -0.27
C LEU A 39 17.79 8.69 0.14
N PHE A 40 18.40 8.97 1.30
CA PHE A 40 18.73 10.34 1.71
C PHE A 40 19.74 11.00 0.78
N ALA A 41 20.67 10.26 0.18
CA ALA A 41 21.57 10.81 -0.83
C ALA A 41 20.81 11.33 -2.07
N ILE A 42 19.73 10.62 -2.47
CA ILE A 42 18.86 11.09 -3.58
C ILE A 42 18.16 12.39 -3.17
N CYS A 43 17.60 12.46 -1.97
CA CYS A 43 16.92 13.66 -1.47
C CYS A 43 17.87 14.85 -1.31
N ALA A 44 19.10 14.61 -0.85
CA ALA A 44 20.14 15.62 -0.81
C ALA A 44 20.47 16.15 -2.22
N GLY A 45 20.54 15.26 -3.23
CA GLY A 45 20.72 15.63 -4.62
C GLY A 45 19.58 16.50 -5.16
N VAL A 46 18.33 16.15 -4.87
CA VAL A 46 17.16 16.96 -5.25
C VAL A 46 17.23 18.34 -4.59
N SER A 47 17.47 18.40 -3.28
CA SER A 47 17.61 19.68 -2.56
C SER A 47 18.75 20.55 -3.11
N ALA A 48 19.87 19.94 -3.50
CA ALA A 48 20.99 20.64 -4.11
C ALA A 48 20.66 21.21 -5.52
N ILE A 49 19.90 20.46 -6.34
CA ILE A 49 19.43 20.92 -7.66
C ILE A 49 18.57 22.19 -7.53
N TYR A 50 17.76 22.27 -6.48
CA TYR A 50 16.92 23.45 -6.20
C TYR A 50 17.65 24.54 -5.40
N HIS A 51 18.96 24.41 -5.15
CA HIS A 51 19.80 25.35 -4.40
C HIS A 51 19.29 25.66 -2.99
N GLU A 52 18.68 24.70 -2.34
CA GLU A 52 18.14 24.83 -0.98
C GLU A 52 19.20 24.40 0.04
N SER A 53 19.26 25.10 1.19
CA SER A 53 20.17 24.73 2.29
C SER A 53 19.76 23.40 2.99
N SER A 54 18.56 22.90 2.74
CA SER A 54 18.02 21.69 3.33
C SER A 54 18.83 20.41 3.00
N TYR A 55 19.67 20.42 1.95
CA TYR A 55 20.55 19.28 1.63
C TYR A 55 21.49 18.90 2.78
N ILE A 56 21.86 19.85 3.63
CA ILE A 56 22.76 19.61 4.78
C ILE A 56 22.11 18.65 5.77
N TYR A 57 20.80 18.77 6.05
CA TYR A 57 20.07 17.91 6.97
C TYR A 57 19.96 16.48 6.45
N PHE A 58 19.81 16.31 5.14
CA PHE A 58 19.83 14.98 4.52
C PHE A 58 21.23 14.33 4.61
N ILE A 59 22.31 15.11 4.47
CA ILE A 59 23.67 14.60 4.64
C ILE A 59 23.90 14.16 6.09
N TRP A 60 23.49 14.96 7.08
CA TRP A 60 23.62 14.56 8.48
C TRP A 60 22.84 13.30 8.80
N THR A 61 21.60 13.22 8.33
CA THR A 61 20.77 11.99 8.52
C THR A 61 21.39 10.79 7.82
N MET A 62 21.92 10.94 6.62
CA MET A 62 22.63 9.89 5.89
C MET A 62 23.84 9.38 6.70
N LEU A 63 24.65 10.26 7.27
CA LEU A 63 25.82 9.89 8.08
C LEU A 63 25.40 9.14 9.37
N ILE A 64 24.33 9.59 10.03
CA ILE A 64 23.75 8.91 11.20
C ILE A 64 23.31 7.49 10.81
N ASN A 65 22.60 7.34 9.69
CA ASN A 65 22.14 6.04 9.20
C ASN A 65 23.32 5.13 8.82
N ILE A 66 24.37 5.65 8.22
CA ILE A 66 25.59 4.88 7.91
C ILE A 66 26.26 4.40 9.21
N ALA A 67 26.33 5.25 10.23
CA ALA A 67 26.93 4.89 11.51
C ALA A 67 26.12 3.80 12.22
N ILE A 68 24.79 3.97 12.33
CA ILE A 68 23.89 3.01 12.99
C ILE A 68 23.81 1.71 12.17
N GLY A 69 23.52 1.79 10.87
CA GLY A 69 23.43 0.62 10.00
C GLY A 69 24.74 -0.15 9.89
N GLY A 70 25.86 0.58 9.79
CA GLY A 70 27.21 -0.02 9.78
C GLY A 70 27.54 -0.78 11.05
N THR A 71 27.28 -0.21 12.22
CA THR A 71 27.48 -0.89 13.50
C THR A 71 26.60 -2.13 13.64
N MET A 72 25.33 -2.04 13.24
CA MET A 72 24.39 -3.18 13.26
C MET A 72 24.84 -4.32 12.33
N VAL A 73 25.38 -4.00 11.16
CA VAL A 73 25.96 -5.00 10.23
C VAL A 73 27.22 -5.65 10.80
N LEU A 74 28.09 -4.88 11.47
CA LEU A 74 29.33 -5.40 12.08
C LEU A 74 29.06 -6.33 13.27
N VAL A 75 28.08 -5.98 14.13
CA VAL A 75 27.66 -6.79 15.27
C VAL A 75 26.84 -8.02 14.85
N GLY A 76 26.19 -7.91 13.70
CA GLY A 76 25.30 -8.93 13.16
C GLY A 76 26.05 -10.15 12.62
N ASN A 77 25.31 -11.24 12.39
CA ASN A 77 25.84 -12.47 11.80
C ASN A 77 25.55 -12.52 10.31
N ARG A 78 26.59 -12.57 9.47
CA ARG A 78 26.50 -12.68 8.01
C ARG A 78 25.94 -14.02 7.51
N LYS A 79 25.98 -15.08 8.34
CA LYS A 79 25.47 -16.41 7.96
C LYS A 79 23.94 -16.47 8.13
N VAL A 80 23.22 -15.85 7.21
CA VAL A 80 21.74 -15.88 7.17
C VAL A 80 21.31 -17.15 6.41
N ASN A 81 21.28 -18.30 7.08
CA ASN A 81 20.93 -19.56 6.39
C ASN A 81 19.42 -19.83 6.37
N ASN A 82 18.70 -19.54 7.44
CA ASN A 82 17.25 -19.71 7.53
C ASN A 82 16.67 -18.68 8.49
N ILE A 83 15.70 -17.90 8.06
CA ILE A 83 14.93 -16.99 8.92
C ILE A 83 13.69 -17.73 9.38
N SER A 84 13.42 -17.79 10.68
CA SER A 84 12.18 -18.31 11.24
C SER A 84 11.02 -17.32 11.01
N ARG A 85 9.77 -17.80 11.08
CA ARG A 85 8.59 -16.91 10.96
C ARG A 85 8.58 -15.83 12.04
N ARG A 86 9.02 -16.14 13.27
CA ARG A 86 9.09 -15.17 14.37
C ARG A 86 10.12 -14.07 14.10
N GLU A 87 11.29 -14.44 13.59
CA GLU A 87 12.31 -13.48 13.17
C GLU A 87 11.81 -12.61 12.01
N GLY A 88 11.10 -13.19 11.05
CA GLY A 88 10.48 -12.44 9.95
C GLY A 88 9.54 -11.33 10.44
N TYR A 89 8.60 -11.67 11.32
CA TYR A 89 7.71 -10.66 11.92
C TYR A 89 8.46 -9.62 12.74
N CYS A 90 9.47 -10.03 13.53
CA CYS A 90 10.30 -9.12 14.30
C CYS A 90 11.06 -8.13 13.39
N ILE A 91 11.66 -8.63 12.30
CA ILE A 91 12.35 -7.79 11.31
C ILE A 91 11.40 -6.77 10.70
N VAL A 92 10.24 -7.21 10.20
CA VAL A 92 9.27 -6.32 9.56
C VAL A 92 8.81 -5.23 10.52
N SER A 93 8.31 -5.59 11.71
CA SER A 93 7.81 -4.62 12.69
C SER A 93 8.89 -3.63 13.14
N THR A 94 10.10 -4.12 13.40
CA THR A 94 11.22 -3.25 13.82
C THR A 94 11.68 -2.35 12.68
N THR A 95 11.64 -2.82 11.42
CA THR A 95 11.98 -2.01 10.25
C THR A 95 11.08 -0.78 10.15
N TRP A 96 9.76 -0.94 10.25
CA TRP A 96 8.82 0.18 10.22
C TRP A 96 9.15 1.24 11.26
N ILE A 97 9.42 0.82 12.50
CA ILE A 97 9.76 1.73 13.60
C ILE A 97 11.10 2.42 13.34
N MET A 98 12.14 1.68 12.94
CA MET A 98 13.49 2.23 12.72
C MET A 98 13.53 3.20 11.53
N PHE A 99 12.90 2.85 10.42
CA PHE A 99 12.78 3.74 9.27
C PHE A 99 12.04 5.04 9.61
N THR A 100 10.99 4.95 10.42
CA THR A 100 10.29 6.17 10.87
C THR A 100 11.16 7.02 11.79
N LEU A 101 11.85 6.40 12.76
CA LEU A 101 12.71 7.12 13.70
C LEU A 101 13.91 7.81 13.00
N LEU A 102 14.46 7.18 12.00
CA LEU A 102 15.57 7.74 11.24
C LEU A 102 15.07 8.66 10.12
N GLY A 103 13.97 8.29 9.49
CA GLY A 103 13.31 9.06 8.43
C GLY A 103 12.73 10.40 8.87
N MET A 104 12.41 10.57 10.15
CA MET A 104 11.92 11.84 10.69
C MET A 104 13.03 12.88 10.89
N LEU A 105 14.31 12.46 10.95
CA LEU A 105 15.42 13.35 11.26
C LEU A 105 15.54 14.56 10.32
N PRO A 106 15.35 14.47 8.99
CA PRO A 106 15.39 15.66 8.14
C PRO A 106 14.34 16.70 8.51
N PHE A 107 13.12 16.29 8.89
CA PHE A 107 12.06 17.21 9.32
C PHE A 107 12.39 17.87 10.66
N TYR A 108 12.88 17.09 11.62
CA TYR A 108 13.23 17.56 12.96
C TYR A 108 14.47 18.46 12.94
N LEU A 109 15.57 18.03 12.30
CA LEU A 109 16.82 18.77 12.27
C LEU A 109 16.71 20.08 11.49
N SER A 110 15.84 20.14 10.48
CA SER A 110 15.58 21.36 9.72
C SER A 110 14.78 22.41 10.49
N GLY A 111 14.12 22.02 11.58
CA GLY A 111 13.26 22.89 12.39
C GLY A 111 11.88 23.16 11.78
N TYR A 112 11.56 22.61 10.59
CA TYR A 112 10.22 22.76 10.00
C TYR A 112 9.15 22.00 10.78
N ILE A 113 9.50 20.87 11.42
CA ILE A 113 8.65 20.14 12.35
C ILE A 113 9.44 19.98 13.66
N PRO A 114 9.34 20.95 14.58
CA PRO A 114 10.20 20.98 15.77
C PRO A 114 9.78 19.95 16.84
N SER A 115 8.57 19.44 16.79
CA SER A 115 8.08 18.39 17.70
C SER A 115 8.52 17.01 17.21
N ILE A 116 9.16 16.23 18.08
CA ILE A 116 9.56 14.85 17.78
C ILE A 116 8.33 13.97 17.49
N ALA A 117 7.24 14.16 18.23
CA ALA A 117 6.01 13.39 18.04
C ALA A 117 5.40 13.68 16.67
N ASP A 118 5.37 14.94 16.26
CA ASP A 118 4.81 15.36 14.98
C ASP A 118 5.68 14.92 13.80
N ALA A 119 7.01 15.05 13.92
CA ALA A 119 7.95 14.56 12.91
C ALA A 119 7.87 13.03 12.76
N PHE A 120 7.71 12.30 13.87
CA PHE A 120 7.48 10.86 13.85
C PHE A 120 6.15 10.53 13.18
N PHE A 121 5.06 11.22 13.52
CA PHE A 121 3.74 11.01 12.95
C PHE A 121 3.74 11.24 11.42
N GLU A 122 4.28 12.38 10.95
CA GLU A 122 4.34 12.71 9.53
C GLU A 122 5.13 11.66 8.74
N THR A 123 6.28 11.22 9.29
CA THR A 123 7.12 10.20 8.65
C THR A 123 6.47 8.81 8.67
N MET A 124 5.84 8.43 9.79
CA MET A 124 5.11 7.15 9.89
C MET A 124 3.93 7.13 8.92
N SER A 125 3.16 8.22 8.88
CA SER A 125 2.06 8.41 7.91
C SER A 125 2.55 8.31 6.45
N GLY A 126 3.75 8.83 6.18
CA GLY A 126 4.40 8.67 4.88
C GLY A 126 4.70 7.21 4.56
N PHE A 127 5.49 6.54 5.38
CA PHE A 127 5.89 5.15 5.13
C PHE A 127 4.72 4.16 5.14
N THR A 128 3.72 4.35 6.01
CA THR A 128 2.52 3.51 6.03
C THR A 128 1.50 3.85 4.95
N THR A 129 1.81 4.84 4.09
CA THR A 129 0.91 5.34 3.04
C THR A 129 -0.47 5.77 3.59
N THR A 130 -0.51 6.28 4.82
CA THR A 130 -1.75 6.73 5.46
C THR A 130 -2.22 8.08 4.89
N GLY A 131 -1.29 8.98 4.57
CA GLY A 131 -1.59 10.29 3.98
C GLY A 131 -2.10 11.35 4.97
N ALA A 132 -2.28 11.01 6.25
CA ALA A 132 -2.62 11.99 7.27
C ALA A 132 -1.42 12.92 7.54
N THR A 133 -1.65 14.22 7.61
CA THR A 133 -0.61 15.24 7.84
C THR A 133 -0.95 16.14 9.01
N ILE A 134 0.09 16.59 9.71
CA ILE A 134 0.01 17.58 10.78
C ILE A 134 0.40 18.98 10.30
N LEU A 135 0.73 19.11 9.00
CA LEU A 135 1.24 20.36 8.43
C LEU A 135 0.07 21.27 8.05
N ASP A 136 0.04 22.47 8.63
CA ASP A 136 -0.94 23.51 8.30
C ASP A 136 -0.59 24.27 7.01
N ASN A 137 0.69 24.26 6.60
CA ASN A 137 1.16 24.91 5.37
C ASN A 137 2.24 24.05 4.71
N ILE A 138 1.81 23.19 3.78
CA ILE A 138 2.66 22.26 3.05
C ILE A 138 3.64 23.02 2.13
N GLU A 139 3.19 24.11 1.54
CA GLU A 139 3.96 24.88 0.54
C GLU A 139 5.13 25.66 1.15
N SER A 140 5.16 25.83 2.47
CA SER A 140 6.28 26.46 3.18
C SER A 140 7.51 25.55 3.29
N LEU A 141 7.37 24.24 3.06
CA LEU A 141 8.47 23.31 3.13
C LEU A 141 9.39 23.43 1.91
N PRO A 142 10.71 23.34 2.09
CA PRO A 142 11.66 23.19 0.98
C PRO A 142 11.31 21.98 0.09
N LYS A 143 11.60 22.10 -1.20
CA LYS A 143 11.33 21.03 -2.18
C LYS A 143 12.02 19.71 -1.81
N GLY A 144 13.22 19.77 -1.24
CA GLY A 144 13.89 18.56 -0.73
C GLY A 144 13.06 17.81 0.30
N LEU A 145 12.42 18.51 1.27
CA LEU A 145 11.57 17.91 2.28
C LEU A 145 10.22 17.45 1.70
N LEU A 146 9.62 18.21 0.77
CA LEU A 146 8.42 17.80 0.05
C LEU A 146 8.68 16.54 -0.79
N PHE A 147 9.85 16.47 -1.45
CA PHE A 147 10.25 15.28 -2.18
C PHE A 147 10.38 14.07 -1.23
N TRP A 148 11.08 14.22 -0.10
CA TRP A 148 11.20 13.16 0.91
C TRP A 148 9.83 12.68 1.39
N ARG A 149 8.91 13.59 1.66
CA ARG A 149 7.55 13.31 2.09
C ARG A 149 6.81 12.40 1.11
N SER A 150 6.79 12.74 -0.19
CA SER A 150 6.17 11.90 -1.23
C SER A 150 6.95 10.61 -1.48
N PHE A 151 8.28 10.67 -1.36
CA PHE A 151 9.15 9.53 -1.58
C PHE A 151 9.02 8.47 -0.48
N THR A 152 8.76 8.87 0.78
CA THR A 152 8.44 7.90 1.85
C THR A 152 7.20 7.09 1.51
N GLN A 153 6.16 7.71 0.95
CA GLN A 153 4.96 6.99 0.48
C GLN A 153 5.31 6.01 -0.65
N TRP A 154 6.09 6.45 -1.62
CA TRP A 154 6.48 5.60 -2.74
C TRP A 154 7.26 4.36 -2.31
N ILE A 155 8.18 4.51 -1.35
CA ILE A 155 8.93 3.39 -0.76
C ILE A 155 8.00 2.50 0.06
N GLY A 156 7.11 3.10 0.86
CA GLY A 156 6.14 2.40 1.71
C GLY A 156 5.13 1.58 0.91
N GLY A 157 4.66 2.09 -0.24
CA GLY A 157 3.57 1.51 -1.02
C GLY A 157 3.81 0.06 -1.50
N LEU A 158 5.03 -0.32 -1.85
CA LEU A 158 5.38 -1.71 -2.12
C LEU A 158 5.90 -2.47 -0.90
N GLY A 159 5.95 -1.82 0.24
CA GLY A 159 6.56 -2.36 1.43
C GLY A 159 8.09 -2.34 1.39
N ILE A 160 8.68 -1.79 2.44
CA ILE A 160 10.13 -1.68 2.61
C ILE A 160 10.82 -3.03 2.42
N VAL A 161 10.17 -4.12 2.85
CA VAL A 161 10.70 -5.47 2.78
C VAL A 161 10.72 -6.02 1.35
N LEU A 162 9.69 -5.74 0.55
CA LEU A 162 9.70 -6.11 -0.88
C LEU A 162 10.83 -5.41 -1.64
N PHE A 163 11.07 -4.13 -1.33
CA PHE A 163 12.19 -3.38 -1.88
C PHE A 163 13.52 -4.06 -1.57
N THR A 164 13.71 -4.45 -0.31
CA THR A 164 14.93 -5.10 0.14
C THR A 164 15.12 -6.46 -0.50
N ILE A 165 14.07 -7.27 -0.59
CA ILE A 165 14.11 -8.58 -1.23
C ILE A 165 14.49 -8.48 -2.71
N ALA A 166 13.97 -7.45 -3.40
CA ALA A 166 14.28 -7.22 -4.80
C ALA A 166 15.74 -6.75 -5.00
N SER A 167 16.25 -5.94 -4.07
CA SER A 167 17.56 -5.28 -4.19
C SER A 167 18.73 -6.16 -3.75
N LEU A 168 18.54 -7.07 -2.77
CA LEU A 168 19.64 -7.81 -2.15
C LEU A 168 19.74 -9.27 -2.63
N PRO A 169 20.82 -9.61 -3.36
CA PRO A 169 21.11 -10.99 -3.75
C PRO A 169 21.31 -11.95 -2.56
N LEU A 170 21.62 -11.41 -1.38
CA LEU A 170 22.06 -12.12 -0.18
C LEU A 170 20.93 -12.83 0.59
N LEU A 171 19.67 -12.47 0.39
CA LEU A 171 18.52 -13.02 1.13
C LEU A 171 17.79 -14.15 0.38
N SER A 172 18.41 -14.79 -0.57
CA SER A 172 17.74 -15.70 -1.52
C SER A 172 17.06 -16.94 -0.92
N GLY A 173 17.47 -17.40 0.26
CA GLY A 173 16.87 -18.57 0.93
C GLY A 173 15.69 -18.24 1.86
N SER A 174 15.66 -17.03 2.42
CA SER A 174 14.70 -16.61 3.45
C SER A 174 13.65 -15.62 2.92
N CYS A 175 13.80 -15.19 1.67
CA CYS A 175 12.91 -14.24 1.00
C CYS A 175 11.44 -14.64 1.01
N GLN A 176 11.14 -15.94 0.91
CA GLN A 176 9.76 -16.41 0.80
C GLN A 176 8.95 -16.16 2.08
N LEU A 177 9.59 -16.26 3.26
CA LEU A 177 8.93 -16.01 4.54
C LEU A 177 8.70 -14.52 4.79
N LEU A 178 9.66 -13.68 4.42
CA LEU A 178 9.51 -12.22 4.50
C LEU A 178 8.44 -11.71 3.52
N PHE A 179 8.41 -12.24 2.30
CA PHE A 179 7.37 -11.93 1.31
C PHE A 179 5.98 -12.33 1.82
N LEU A 180 5.83 -13.51 2.44
CA LEU A 180 4.56 -13.99 2.99
C LEU A 180 4.11 -13.20 4.22
N SER A 181 5.04 -12.58 4.97
CA SER A 181 4.71 -11.75 6.13
C SER A 181 4.18 -10.37 5.74
N GLU A 182 4.52 -9.88 4.56
CA GLU A 182 4.10 -8.57 4.03
C GLU A 182 2.99 -8.67 2.95
N ALA A 183 3.01 -9.73 2.14
CA ALA A 183 2.00 -9.93 1.12
C ALA A 183 0.65 -10.34 1.74
N THR A 184 -0.27 -9.40 1.81
CA THR A 184 -1.64 -9.60 2.30
C THR A 184 -2.49 -10.30 1.25
N GLY A 185 -2.49 -11.63 1.19
CA GLY A 185 -3.32 -12.35 0.23
C GLY A 185 -3.87 -13.67 0.77
N VAL A 186 -5.16 -13.93 0.47
CA VAL A 186 -5.86 -15.18 0.83
C VAL A 186 -5.59 -16.29 -0.19
N THR A 187 -5.22 -15.94 -1.40
CA THR A 187 -4.93 -16.88 -2.49
C THR A 187 -3.44 -17.00 -2.72
N HIS A 188 -2.88 -18.15 -2.37
CA HIS A 188 -1.55 -18.55 -2.79
C HIS A 188 -1.60 -19.07 -4.23
N ASP A 189 -1.77 -18.18 -5.20
CA ASP A 189 -1.42 -18.55 -6.57
C ASP A 189 0.06 -18.95 -6.55
N LYS A 190 0.39 -20.11 -7.05
CA LYS A 190 1.77 -20.59 -7.21
C LYS A 190 2.47 -19.73 -8.28
N ILE A 191 2.77 -18.50 -7.87
CA ILE A 191 3.40 -17.48 -8.70
C ILE A 191 4.89 -17.69 -8.60
N HIS A 192 5.49 -18.36 -9.50
CA HIS A 192 6.91 -18.61 -9.69
C HIS A 192 7.68 -19.15 -8.45
N PRO A 193 8.51 -20.20 -8.59
CA PRO A 193 9.23 -20.83 -7.49
C PRO A 193 10.31 -19.93 -6.84
N LYS A 194 10.54 -18.71 -7.37
CA LYS A 194 11.55 -17.76 -6.87
C LYS A 194 10.90 -16.43 -6.51
N ALA A 195 10.61 -16.19 -5.24
CA ALA A 195 10.08 -14.93 -4.70
C ALA A 195 10.82 -13.69 -5.20
N LYS A 196 12.14 -13.78 -5.38
CA LYS A 196 12.99 -12.71 -5.92
C LYS A 196 12.63 -12.30 -7.35
N VAL A 197 12.29 -13.26 -8.22
CA VAL A 197 11.90 -12.96 -9.62
C VAL A 197 10.59 -12.21 -9.61
N MET A 198 9.63 -12.68 -8.79
CA MET A 198 8.34 -12.03 -8.63
C MET A 198 8.48 -10.58 -8.12
N ALA A 199 9.24 -10.37 -7.05
CA ALA A 199 9.49 -9.05 -6.50
C ALA A 199 10.08 -8.07 -7.53
N ARG A 200 11.00 -8.52 -8.39
CA ARG A 200 11.55 -7.69 -9.47
C ARG A 200 10.51 -7.25 -10.48
N TYR A 201 9.59 -8.15 -10.88
CA TYR A 201 8.51 -7.79 -11.80
C TYR A 201 7.54 -6.80 -11.18
N LEU A 202 7.16 -7.00 -9.91
CA LEU A 202 6.30 -6.07 -9.18
C LEU A 202 6.94 -4.68 -9.12
N TRP A 203 8.24 -4.60 -8.81
CA TRP A 203 9.00 -3.35 -8.81
C TRP A 203 9.03 -2.69 -10.19
N LEU A 204 9.30 -3.47 -11.24
CA LEU A 204 9.33 -2.93 -12.60
C LEU A 204 7.98 -2.32 -12.99
N ILE A 205 6.89 -3.04 -12.72
CA ILE A 205 5.52 -2.56 -12.99
C ILE A 205 5.25 -1.27 -12.21
N TYR A 206 5.63 -1.22 -10.95
CA TYR A 206 5.45 -0.05 -10.09
C TYR A 206 6.18 1.18 -10.62
N ILE A 207 7.46 1.02 -10.99
CA ILE A 207 8.26 2.09 -11.60
C ILE A 207 7.65 2.54 -12.93
N VAL A 208 7.23 1.60 -13.79
CA VAL A 208 6.62 1.92 -15.09
C VAL A 208 5.32 2.71 -14.90
N LEU A 209 4.45 2.32 -13.97
CA LEU A 209 3.23 3.06 -13.67
C LEU A 209 3.54 4.47 -13.17
N THR A 210 4.50 4.62 -12.25
CA THR A 210 4.92 5.93 -11.73
C THR A 210 5.43 6.83 -12.84
N LEU A 211 6.33 6.34 -13.71
CA LEU A 211 6.90 7.12 -14.80
C LEU A 211 5.84 7.49 -15.85
N LEU A 212 4.95 6.57 -16.20
CA LEU A 212 3.88 6.83 -17.15
C LEU A 212 2.93 7.91 -16.63
N GLU A 213 2.54 7.84 -15.35
CA GLU A 213 1.72 8.86 -14.71
C GLU A 213 2.43 10.21 -14.68
N THR A 214 3.72 10.26 -14.29
CA THR A 214 4.50 11.49 -14.30
C THR A 214 4.48 12.17 -15.67
N ILE A 215 4.72 11.39 -16.75
CA ILE A 215 4.68 11.92 -18.11
C ILE A 215 3.31 12.47 -18.48
N LEU A 216 2.23 11.73 -18.15
CA LEU A 216 0.87 12.18 -18.44
C LEU A 216 0.49 13.43 -17.64
N LEU A 217 0.89 13.55 -16.37
CA LEU A 217 0.64 14.75 -15.58
C LEU A 217 1.40 15.96 -16.11
N MET A 218 2.62 15.78 -16.63
CA MET A 218 3.37 16.86 -17.30
C MET A 218 2.67 17.34 -18.57
N LEU A 219 1.97 16.48 -19.30
CA LEU A 219 1.16 16.88 -20.45
C LEU A 219 -0.08 17.69 -20.05
N GLY A 220 -0.47 17.66 -18.77
CA GLY A 220 -1.56 18.45 -18.20
C GLY A 220 -1.12 19.75 -17.50
N ASP A 221 -0.01 20.35 -17.92
CA ASP A 221 0.57 21.60 -17.40
C ASP A 221 1.12 21.53 -15.96
N MET A 222 1.29 20.31 -15.41
CA MET A 222 1.97 20.12 -14.12
C MET A 222 3.48 20.14 -14.32
N ASN A 223 4.22 20.89 -13.47
CA ASN A 223 5.66 20.89 -13.53
C ASN A 223 6.25 19.51 -13.13
N LEU A 224 7.46 19.19 -13.59
CA LEU A 224 8.10 17.88 -13.36
C LEU A 224 8.16 17.51 -11.87
N PHE A 225 8.45 18.46 -10.99
CA PHE A 225 8.59 18.21 -9.55
C PHE A 225 7.24 17.76 -8.96
N ASP A 226 6.18 18.54 -9.20
CA ASP A 226 4.86 18.21 -8.68
C ASP A 226 4.32 16.93 -9.33
N ALA A 227 4.49 16.75 -10.66
CA ALA A 227 4.08 15.54 -11.36
C ALA A 227 4.75 14.29 -10.78
N LEU A 228 6.03 14.34 -10.47
CA LEU A 228 6.76 13.21 -9.87
C LEU A 228 6.31 12.93 -8.44
N CYS A 229 6.16 13.98 -7.61
CA CYS A 229 5.68 13.81 -6.24
C CYS A 229 4.25 13.29 -6.18
N GLN A 230 3.35 13.78 -7.04
CA GLN A 230 1.98 13.28 -7.13
C GLN A 230 1.94 11.82 -7.59
N SER A 231 2.73 11.46 -8.62
CA SER A 231 2.81 10.08 -9.11
C SER A 231 3.35 9.12 -8.04
N PHE A 232 4.30 9.55 -7.21
CA PHE A 232 4.76 8.76 -6.07
C PHE A 232 3.61 8.45 -5.10
N SER A 233 2.84 9.45 -4.75
CA SER A 233 1.71 9.33 -3.83
C SER A 233 0.54 8.55 -4.43
N THR A 234 0.24 8.74 -5.72
CA THR A 234 -0.85 8.02 -6.42
C THR A 234 -0.54 6.53 -6.54
N THR A 235 0.64 6.17 -7.04
CA THR A 235 1.00 4.75 -7.24
C THR A 235 1.18 4.02 -5.91
N ALA A 236 1.59 4.74 -4.86
CA ALA A 236 1.63 4.22 -3.49
C ALA A 236 0.25 4.19 -2.82
N THR A 237 -0.76 4.83 -3.41
CA THR A 237 -2.08 5.07 -2.81
C THR A 237 -1.98 5.73 -1.43
N GLY A 238 -1.13 6.77 -1.32
CA GLY A 238 -0.79 7.41 -0.04
C GLY A 238 -1.38 8.79 0.19
N GLY A 239 -1.65 9.58 -0.87
CA GLY A 239 -2.41 10.83 -0.83
C GLY A 239 -1.65 12.08 -0.38
N TYR A 240 -0.35 12.03 -0.14
CA TYR A 240 0.42 13.24 0.09
C TYR A 240 0.51 14.10 -1.18
N SER A 241 0.22 15.39 -1.02
CA SER A 241 0.35 16.39 -2.07
C SER A 241 1.46 17.40 -1.74
N THR A 242 1.98 18.03 -2.78
CA THR A 242 2.88 19.21 -2.69
C THR A 242 2.12 20.50 -2.45
N LYS A 243 0.77 20.45 -2.53
CA LYS A 243 -0.13 21.58 -2.36
C LYS A 243 -1.10 21.33 -1.21
N GLN A 244 -1.44 22.41 -0.47
CA GLN A 244 -2.39 22.34 0.64
C GLN A 244 -3.77 21.90 0.17
N ASP A 245 -4.23 22.45 -0.96
CA ASP A 245 -5.51 22.13 -1.55
C ASP A 245 -5.53 20.80 -2.32
N SER A 246 -4.49 19.95 -2.13
CA SER A 246 -4.37 18.67 -2.82
C SER A 246 -4.46 18.81 -4.35
N ILE A 247 -5.24 17.98 -5.02
CA ILE A 247 -5.38 17.99 -6.49
C ILE A 247 -6.30 19.13 -6.97
N SER A 248 -7.18 19.66 -6.11
CA SER A 248 -8.03 20.79 -6.45
C SER A 248 -7.24 22.05 -6.86
N TYR A 249 -5.99 22.19 -6.39
CA TYR A 249 -5.10 23.30 -6.75
C TYR A 249 -4.96 23.51 -8.27
N TRP A 250 -4.84 22.43 -9.04
CA TRP A 250 -4.68 22.52 -10.50
C TRP A 250 -5.96 22.81 -11.26
N ASN A 251 -7.12 22.55 -10.67
CA ASN A 251 -8.46 22.77 -11.26
C ASN A 251 -8.54 22.33 -12.75
N SER A 252 -7.96 21.19 -13.07
CA SER A 252 -7.87 20.65 -14.43
C SER A 252 -8.60 19.31 -14.54
N PRO A 253 -9.67 19.25 -15.35
CA PRO A 253 -10.38 17.98 -15.61
C PRO A 253 -9.43 16.86 -16.09
N TYR A 254 -8.46 17.20 -16.93
CA TYR A 254 -7.47 16.26 -17.44
C TYR A 254 -6.66 15.61 -16.30
N ILE A 255 -6.12 16.44 -15.39
CA ILE A 255 -5.33 15.96 -14.24
C ILE A 255 -6.19 15.07 -13.34
N GLU A 256 -7.44 15.47 -13.07
CA GLU A 256 -8.38 14.69 -12.25
C GLU A 256 -8.65 13.30 -12.86
N TYR A 257 -8.86 13.19 -14.17
CA TYR A 257 -9.05 11.91 -14.83
C TYR A 257 -7.78 11.06 -14.85
N VAL A 258 -6.62 11.65 -15.14
CA VAL A 258 -5.34 10.91 -15.14
C VAL A 258 -5.11 10.31 -13.75
N ILE A 259 -5.17 11.11 -12.69
CA ILE A 259 -4.95 10.62 -11.32
C ILE A 259 -6.00 9.55 -10.94
N SER A 260 -7.29 9.75 -11.28
CA SER A 260 -8.34 8.75 -11.02
C SER A 260 -8.03 7.41 -11.65
N ILE A 261 -7.58 7.40 -12.91
CA ILE A 261 -7.22 6.18 -13.63
C ILE A 261 -6.03 5.51 -12.95
N PHE A 262 -4.98 6.26 -12.58
CA PHE A 262 -3.80 5.70 -11.95
C PHE A 262 -4.05 5.21 -10.51
N MET A 263 -4.91 5.87 -9.74
CA MET A 263 -5.42 5.35 -8.45
C MET A 263 -6.10 3.99 -8.64
N ILE A 264 -6.99 3.86 -9.62
CA ILE A 264 -7.66 2.60 -9.92
C ILE A 264 -6.65 1.53 -10.35
N LEU A 265 -5.70 1.86 -11.25
CA LEU A 265 -4.64 0.94 -11.67
C LEU A 265 -3.77 0.48 -10.49
N SER A 266 -3.42 1.38 -9.57
CA SER A 266 -2.65 1.05 -8.36
C SER A 266 -3.45 0.19 -7.37
N GLY A 267 -4.78 0.30 -7.39
CA GLY A 267 -5.70 -0.54 -6.62
C GLY A 267 -5.88 -1.97 -7.18
N VAL A 268 -5.41 -2.27 -8.39
CA VAL A 268 -5.46 -3.61 -8.99
C VAL A 268 -4.32 -4.48 -8.45
N ASN A 269 -4.55 -5.79 -8.37
CA ASN A 269 -3.53 -6.76 -8.00
C ASN A 269 -2.34 -6.73 -9.00
N PHE A 270 -1.16 -6.35 -8.51
CA PHE A 270 0.06 -6.25 -9.35
C PHE A 270 0.46 -7.56 -10.03
N SER A 271 0.06 -8.72 -9.47
CA SER A 271 0.30 -10.02 -10.12
C SER A 271 -0.46 -10.17 -11.42
N LEU A 272 -1.60 -9.50 -11.60
CA LEU A 272 -2.37 -9.54 -12.85
C LEU A 272 -1.63 -8.85 -13.97
N TYR A 273 -0.92 -7.75 -13.71
CA TYR A 273 -0.05 -7.10 -14.70
C TYR A 273 1.07 -8.02 -15.15
N TYR A 274 1.69 -8.76 -14.24
CA TYR A 274 2.69 -9.76 -14.59
C TYR A 274 2.12 -10.82 -15.54
N PHE A 275 0.90 -11.31 -15.30
CA PHE A 275 0.26 -12.26 -16.19
C PHE A 275 -0.10 -11.64 -17.54
N ALA A 276 -0.51 -10.37 -17.58
CA ALA A 276 -0.79 -9.65 -18.82
C ALA A 276 0.47 -9.48 -19.66
N LEU A 277 1.60 -9.07 -19.08
CA LEU A 277 2.89 -8.93 -19.76
C LEU A 277 3.41 -10.25 -20.33
N ASN A 278 3.04 -11.39 -19.72
CA ASN A 278 3.39 -12.72 -20.22
C ASN A 278 2.33 -13.31 -21.19
N GLY A 279 1.44 -12.49 -21.77
CA GLY A 279 0.44 -12.91 -22.75
C GLY A 279 -0.73 -13.73 -22.17
N LYS A 280 -0.84 -13.84 -20.84
CA LYS A 280 -1.91 -14.62 -20.19
C LYS A 280 -3.14 -13.76 -19.89
N TYR A 281 -3.62 -13.00 -20.87
CA TYR A 281 -4.76 -12.08 -20.74
C TYR A 281 -6.05 -12.74 -20.23
N LYS A 282 -6.25 -14.05 -20.52
CA LYS A 282 -7.41 -14.80 -20.01
C LYS A 282 -7.48 -14.84 -18.48
N LYS A 283 -6.33 -14.77 -17.78
CA LYS A 283 -6.32 -14.71 -16.31
C LYS A 283 -6.79 -13.35 -15.79
N LEU A 284 -6.41 -12.26 -16.48
CA LEU A 284 -6.88 -10.92 -16.16
C LEU A 284 -8.39 -10.80 -16.36
N ILE A 285 -8.88 -11.21 -17.55
CA ILE A 285 -10.30 -11.08 -17.93
C ILE A 285 -11.22 -11.96 -17.07
N LYS A 286 -10.73 -13.07 -16.51
CA LYS A 286 -11.54 -14.01 -15.71
C LYS A 286 -11.38 -13.82 -14.20
N ASP A 287 -10.63 -12.81 -13.77
CA ASP A 287 -10.39 -12.59 -12.35
C ASP A 287 -11.63 -12.01 -11.66
N SER A 288 -12.17 -12.75 -10.69
CA SER A 288 -13.40 -12.40 -9.99
C SER A 288 -13.22 -11.18 -9.07
N GLU A 289 -12.02 -11.03 -8.49
CA GLU A 289 -11.72 -9.89 -7.61
C GLU A 289 -11.65 -8.60 -8.42
N LEU A 290 -10.97 -8.62 -9.58
CA LEU A 290 -10.88 -7.47 -10.48
C LEU A 290 -12.27 -7.01 -10.95
N HIS A 291 -13.12 -7.94 -11.36
CA HIS A 291 -14.49 -7.60 -11.77
C HIS A 291 -15.30 -6.97 -10.64
N TRP A 292 -15.21 -7.52 -9.43
CA TRP A 292 -15.88 -6.98 -8.26
C TRP A 292 -15.38 -5.58 -7.94
N PHE A 293 -14.07 -5.36 -7.98
CA PHE A 293 -13.43 -4.06 -7.72
C PHE A 293 -13.89 -2.99 -8.74
N LEU A 294 -13.79 -3.28 -10.03
CA LEU A 294 -14.18 -2.34 -11.08
C LEU A 294 -15.70 -2.07 -11.08
N ALA A 295 -16.50 -3.11 -10.83
CA ALA A 295 -17.95 -2.98 -10.75
C ALA A 295 -18.36 -2.12 -9.53
N SER A 296 -17.72 -2.29 -8.37
CA SER A 296 -18.01 -1.47 -7.19
C SER A 296 -17.66 -0.01 -7.41
N ILE A 297 -16.51 0.31 -8.02
CA ILE A 297 -16.15 1.68 -8.38
C ILE A 297 -17.19 2.27 -9.33
N LEU A 298 -17.54 1.57 -10.42
CA LEU A 298 -18.48 2.06 -11.40
C LEU A 298 -19.87 2.31 -10.81
N ILE A 299 -20.39 1.34 -10.04
CA ILE A 299 -21.73 1.44 -9.43
C ILE A 299 -21.78 2.61 -8.45
N LEU A 300 -20.78 2.75 -7.55
CA LEU A 300 -20.72 3.83 -6.59
C LEU A 300 -20.58 5.18 -7.29
N THR A 301 -19.73 5.29 -8.30
CA THR A 301 -19.56 6.52 -9.10
C THR A 301 -20.87 6.94 -9.75
N VAL A 302 -21.59 6.02 -10.41
CA VAL A 302 -22.85 6.33 -11.08
C VAL A 302 -23.91 6.78 -10.08
N ILE A 303 -24.04 6.12 -8.93
CA ILE A 303 -25.03 6.48 -7.91
C ILE A 303 -24.72 7.88 -7.32
N ILE A 304 -23.45 8.16 -7.00
CA ILE A 304 -23.04 9.45 -6.43
C ILE A 304 -23.17 10.56 -7.49
N ALA A 305 -22.72 10.34 -8.73
CA ALA A 305 -22.86 11.28 -9.82
C ALA A 305 -24.33 11.63 -10.07
N PHE A 306 -25.21 10.63 -10.07
CA PHE A 306 -26.66 10.84 -10.23
C PHE A 306 -27.26 11.64 -9.07
N ALA A 307 -26.82 11.40 -7.83
CA ALA A 307 -27.25 12.19 -6.68
C ALA A 307 -26.80 13.65 -6.78
N LEU A 308 -25.57 13.91 -7.19
CA LEU A 308 -25.02 15.25 -7.39
C LEU A 308 -25.71 16.01 -8.53
N TYR A 309 -26.11 15.31 -9.59
CA TYR A 309 -26.82 15.88 -10.71
C TYR A 309 -28.28 16.25 -10.35
N ILE A 310 -29.03 15.37 -9.68
CA ILE A 310 -30.43 15.62 -9.29
C ILE A 310 -30.55 16.75 -8.26
N THR A 311 -29.52 16.94 -7.44
CA THR A 311 -29.51 18.03 -6.44
C THR A 311 -29.05 19.36 -7.03
N ASP A 312 -28.93 19.47 -8.36
CA ASP A 312 -28.41 20.65 -9.10
C ASP A 312 -27.06 21.16 -8.57
N TYR A 313 -26.26 20.26 -8.00
CA TYR A 313 -24.97 20.61 -7.44
C TYR A 313 -23.93 20.82 -8.54
N TYR A 314 -23.95 19.96 -9.56
CA TYR A 314 -23.07 19.99 -10.73
C TYR A 314 -23.80 19.59 -12.00
N ASP A 315 -23.28 20.03 -13.16
CA ASP A 315 -23.60 19.46 -14.47
C ASP A 315 -23.14 17.99 -14.59
N ILE A 316 -23.65 17.28 -15.59
CA ILE A 316 -23.46 15.83 -15.75
C ILE A 316 -21.97 15.45 -15.79
N GLU A 317 -21.14 16.20 -16.55
CA GLU A 317 -19.70 15.91 -16.68
C GLU A 317 -19.00 16.12 -15.35
N THR A 318 -19.18 17.27 -14.72
CA THR A 318 -18.54 17.60 -13.45
C THR A 318 -18.98 16.67 -12.33
N ALA A 319 -20.27 16.34 -12.25
CA ALA A 319 -20.82 15.38 -11.29
C ALA A 319 -20.18 14.00 -11.46
N PHE A 320 -20.04 13.50 -12.69
CA PHE A 320 -19.40 12.22 -12.95
C PHE A 320 -17.90 12.24 -12.60
N ARG A 321 -17.16 13.27 -13.01
CA ARG A 321 -15.73 13.42 -12.77
C ARG A 321 -15.40 13.51 -11.28
N LYS A 322 -16.12 14.39 -10.54
CA LYS A 322 -15.94 14.54 -9.09
C LYS A 322 -16.31 13.26 -8.33
N ALA A 323 -17.43 12.62 -8.72
CA ALA A 323 -17.83 11.35 -8.14
C ALA A 323 -16.79 10.23 -8.41
N LEU A 324 -16.30 10.10 -9.65
CA LEU A 324 -15.26 9.11 -10.01
C LEU A 324 -13.99 9.33 -9.21
N PHE A 325 -13.52 10.57 -9.13
CA PHE A 325 -12.33 10.92 -8.37
C PHE A 325 -12.49 10.56 -6.90
N GLN A 326 -13.59 11.00 -6.28
CA GLN A 326 -13.84 10.77 -4.86
C GLN A 326 -14.05 9.29 -4.52
N VAL A 327 -14.74 8.52 -5.37
CA VAL A 327 -14.87 7.08 -5.21
C VAL A 327 -13.52 6.40 -5.39
N ALA A 328 -12.75 6.74 -6.43
CA ALA A 328 -11.44 6.17 -6.67
C ALA A 328 -10.48 6.43 -5.50
N THR A 329 -10.39 7.69 -5.02
CA THR A 329 -9.47 8.06 -3.94
C THR A 329 -9.80 7.36 -2.62
N VAL A 330 -11.08 7.22 -2.28
CA VAL A 330 -11.52 6.58 -1.04
C VAL A 330 -11.43 5.05 -1.14
N HIS A 331 -11.85 4.48 -2.28
CA HIS A 331 -11.86 3.03 -2.47
C HIS A 331 -10.45 2.44 -2.57
N THR A 332 -9.51 3.18 -3.17
CA THR A 332 -8.10 2.80 -3.18
C THR A 332 -7.35 3.23 -1.93
N SER A 333 -8.02 3.90 -0.98
CA SER A 333 -7.41 4.49 0.22
C SER A 333 -6.25 5.45 -0.08
N CYS A 334 -6.30 6.14 -1.22
CA CYS A 334 -5.29 7.13 -1.59
C CYS A 334 -5.41 8.39 -0.73
N GLY A 335 -6.60 9.03 -0.69
CA GLY A 335 -6.87 10.18 0.16
C GLY A 335 -6.67 11.54 -0.51
N PHE A 336 -6.44 11.62 -1.83
CA PHE A 336 -6.46 12.91 -2.54
C PHE A 336 -7.85 13.54 -2.54
N ALA A 337 -7.89 14.87 -2.55
CA ALA A 337 -9.13 15.65 -2.61
C ALA A 337 -9.15 16.57 -3.84
N THR A 338 -10.32 16.65 -4.48
CA THR A 338 -10.61 17.62 -5.56
C THR A 338 -11.81 18.49 -5.23
N ASP A 339 -12.51 18.15 -4.14
CA ASP A 339 -13.73 18.83 -3.74
C ASP A 339 -14.02 18.60 -2.25
N ASP A 340 -14.85 19.44 -1.63
CA ASP A 340 -15.31 19.25 -0.27
C ASP A 340 -16.57 18.37 -0.26
N TYR A 341 -16.39 17.07 -0.11
CA TYR A 341 -17.47 16.10 -0.04
C TYR A 341 -18.39 16.27 1.19
N ASN A 342 -18.00 17.08 2.19
CA ASN A 342 -18.88 17.37 3.33
C ASN A 342 -20.07 18.23 2.93
N LEU A 343 -19.96 18.94 1.82
CA LEU A 343 -21.05 19.74 1.26
C LEU A 343 -22.00 18.89 0.39
N TRP A 344 -21.64 17.66 0.10
CA TRP A 344 -22.46 16.76 -0.72
C TRP A 344 -23.67 16.21 0.06
N PRO A 345 -24.71 15.71 -0.63
CA PRO A 345 -25.87 15.11 0.03
C PRO A 345 -25.45 14.01 1.03
N PRO A 346 -25.99 13.99 2.26
CA PRO A 346 -25.55 13.06 3.32
C PRO A 346 -25.59 11.57 2.93
N PHE A 347 -26.49 11.20 2.01
CA PHE A 347 -26.56 9.84 1.48
C PHE A 347 -25.25 9.40 0.81
N THR A 348 -24.53 10.32 0.14
CA THR A 348 -23.25 10.01 -0.52
C THR A 348 -22.17 9.67 0.46
N TRP A 349 -22.17 10.22 1.68
CA TRP A 349 -21.20 9.92 2.72
C TRP A 349 -21.24 8.45 3.14
N MET A 350 -22.46 7.88 3.27
CA MET A 350 -22.60 6.45 3.59
C MET A 350 -21.97 5.56 2.52
N LEU A 351 -22.12 5.93 1.25
CA LEU A 351 -21.52 5.21 0.13
C LEU A 351 -19.99 5.33 0.12
N LEU A 352 -19.46 6.51 0.44
CA LEU A 352 -18.01 6.73 0.56
C LEU A 352 -17.41 5.96 1.74
N ILE A 353 -18.08 5.89 2.90
CA ILE A 353 -17.66 5.05 4.05
C ILE A 353 -17.61 3.58 3.64
N PHE A 354 -18.61 3.09 2.91
CA PHE A 354 -18.59 1.73 2.39
C PHE A 354 -17.40 1.47 1.44
N ALA A 355 -17.13 2.42 0.53
CA ALA A 355 -15.98 2.37 -0.37
C ALA A 355 -14.66 2.33 0.41
N MET A 356 -14.52 3.16 1.45
CA MET A 356 -13.32 3.23 2.30
C MET A 356 -13.03 1.91 3.02
N ILE A 357 -14.06 1.25 3.56
CA ILE A 357 -13.92 -0.06 4.22
C ILE A 357 -13.52 -1.13 3.21
N SER A 358 -14.06 -1.08 1.99
CA SER A 358 -13.85 -2.10 0.96
C SER A 358 -12.38 -2.23 0.56
N GLY A 359 -11.72 -1.14 0.30
CA GLY A 359 -10.32 -1.12 -0.14
C GLY A 359 -10.10 -1.67 -1.56
N GLY A 360 -8.86 -1.73 -2.02
CA GLY A 360 -8.50 -2.27 -3.34
C GLY A 360 -8.38 -3.79 -3.39
N CYS A 361 -7.82 -4.30 -4.50
CA CYS A 361 -7.56 -5.73 -4.68
C CYS A 361 -6.44 -6.23 -3.75
N THR A 362 -6.49 -7.51 -3.44
CA THR A 362 -5.40 -8.21 -2.75
C THR A 362 -4.13 -8.17 -3.60
N GLY A 363 -3.00 -7.82 -3.00
CA GLY A 363 -1.74 -7.67 -3.73
C GLY A 363 -1.63 -6.37 -4.54
N SER A 364 -2.43 -5.35 -4.20
CA SER A 364 -2.26 -3.94 -4.59
C SER A 364 -1.63 -3.14 -3.46
N THR A 365 -1.24 -1.89 -3.74
CA THR A 365 -0.75 -0.93 -2.73
C THR A 365 -1.85 -0.40 -1.81
N SER A 366 -3.11 -0.48 -2.22
CA SER A 366 -4.27 0.04 -1.49
C SER A 366 -4.46 -0.58 -0.10
N GLY A 367 -4.98 0.17 0.83
CA GLY A 367 -5.39 -0.28 2.18
C GLY A 367 -6.75 -0.99 2.23
N GLY A 368 -7.44 -0.90 3.39
CA GLY A 368 -8.78 -1.45 3.62
C GLY A 368 -8.83 -2.96 3.86
N VAL A 369 -10.06 -3.49 3.93
CA VAL A 369 -10.32 -4.93 4.17
C VAL A 369 -9.88 -5.80 3.01
N LYS A 370 -9.73 -5.25 1.82
CA LYS A 370 -9.48 -5.89 0.51
C LYS A 370 -10.73 -6.56 -0.08
N ASN A 371 -10.93 -6.27 -1.36
CA ASN A 371 -12.12 -6.73 -2.09
C ASN A 371 -12.30 -8.25 -2.10
N LEU A 372 -11.22 -9.03 -2.13
CA LEU A 372 -11.30 -10.50 -2.08
C LEU A 372 -11.98 -10.99 -0.80
N ARG A 373 -11.67 -10.38 0.35
CA ARG A 373 -12.29 -10.78 1.61
C ARG A 373 -13.78 -10.47 1.62
N LEU A 374 -14.18 -9.31 1.11
CA LEU A 374 -15.59 -8.96 0.96
C LEU A 374 -16.32 -9.92 0.01
N LEU A 375 -15.70 -10.27 -1.12
CA LEU A 375 -16.26 -11.25 -2.06
C LEU A 375 -16.49 -12.61 -1.39
N ILE A 376 -15.52 -13.10 -0.60
CA ILE A 376 -15.65 -14.35 0.16
C ILE A 376 -16.79 -14.24 1.18
N MET A 377 -16.88 -13.14 1.91
CA MET A 377 -17.94 -12.92 2.90
C MET A 377 -19.30 -12.88 2.23
N PHE A 378 -19.47 -12.15 1.14
CA PHE A 378 -20.72 -12.05 0.41
C PHE A 378 -21.17 -13.41 -0.15
N GLN A 379 -20.23 -14.19 -0.71
CA GLN A 379 -20.55 -15.55 -1.17
C GLN A 379 -20.95 -16.48 -0.02
N ASN A 380 -20.31 -16.37 1.15
CA ASN A 380 -20.67 -17.12 2.32
C ASN A 380 -22.10 -16.80 2.79
N ILE A 381 -22.42 -15.51 2.92
CA ILE A 381 -23.77 -15.08 3.30
C ILE A 381 -24.80 -15.64 2.30
N ARG A 382 -24.55 -15.48 1.00
CA ARG A 382 -25.41 -16.03 -0.04
C ARG A 382 -25.57 -17.57 0.08
N ASN A 383 -24.49 -18.28 0.37
CA ASN A 383 -24.52 -19.73 0.53
C ASN A 383 -25.30 -20.15 1.78
N GLN A 384 -25.20 -19.42 2.88
CA GLN A 384 -25.99 -19.65 4.09
C GLN A 384 -27.50 -19.49 3.81
N PHE A 385 -27.91 -18.41 3.14
CA PHE A 385 -29.31 -18.25 2.73
C PHE A 385 -29.81 -19.41 1.84
N LYS A 386 -28.97 -19.84 0.87
CA LYS A 386 -29.33 -21.00 0.04
C LYS A 386 -29.42 -22.27 0.85
N GLN A 387 -28.55 -22.49 1.84
CA GLN A 387 -28.58 -23.67 2.69
C GLN A 387 -29.79 -23.68 3.61
N MET A 388 -30.29 -22.52 4.06
CA MET A 388 -31.55 -22.43 4.79
C MET A 388 -32.76 -22.92 3.96
N MET A 389 -32.76 -22.65 2.65
CA MET A 389 -33.80 -23.12 1.72
C MET A 389 -33.57 -24.56 1.28
N HIS A 390 -32.31 -24.98 1.21
CA HIS A 390 -31.92 -26.34 0.79
C HIS A 390 -30.94 -26.98 1.78
N PRO A 391 -31.40 -27.51 2.94
CA PRO A 391 -30.51 -27.93 4.04
C PRO A 391 -29.51 -29.04 3.70
N ARG A 392 -29.78 -29.82 2.64
CA ARG A 392 -28.90 -30.91 2.19
C ARG A 392 -27.88 -30.47 1.16
N ALA A 393 -27.90 -29.20 0.70
CA ALA A 393 -26.98 -28.70 -0.31
C ALA A 393 -25.57 -28.48 0.30
N VAL A 394 -24.56 -29.10 -0.31
CA VAL A 394 -23.17 -28.86 0.02
C VAL A 394 -22.70 -27.68 -0.85
N LEU A 395 -22.61 -26.49 -0.24
CA LEU A 395 -22.23 -25.26 -0.92
C LEU A 395 -20.82 -24.86 -0.49
N SER A 396 -19.97 -24.60 -1.48
CA SER A 396 -18.61 -24.11 -1.25
C SER A 396 -18.43 -22.71 -1.81
N VAL A 397 -17.53 -21.94 -1.19
CA VAL A 397 -17.12 -20.63 -1.68
C VAL A 397 -16.06 -20.82 -2.78
N HIS A 398 -16.21 -20.17 -3.90
CA HIS A 398 -15.29 -20.24 -5.01
C HIS A 398 -14.77 -18.86 -5.38
N VAL A 399 -13.45 -18.75 -5.54
CA VAL A 399 -12.78 -17.57 -6.10
C VAL A 399 -12.02 -18.01 -7.34
N ASN A 400 -12.28 -17.37 -8.46
CA ASN A 400 -11.81 -17.80 -9.75
C ASN A 400 -12.24 -19.27 -9.99
N ASN A 401 -11.29 -20.18 -10.20
CA ASN A 401 -11.57 -21.61 -10.38
C ASN A 401 -11.21 -22.43 -9.12
N GLY A 402 -10.87 -21.78 -8.00
CA GLY A 402 -10.44 -22.43 -6.75
C GLY A 402 -11.52 -22.45 -5.70
N GLN A 403 -11.67 -23.59 -5.01
CA GLN A 403 -12.52 -23.72 -3.84
C GLN A 403 -11.79 -23.17 -2.61
N ILE A 404 -12.46 -22.30 -1.84
CA ILE A 404 -11.90 -21.74 -0.60
C ILE A 404 -12.22 -22.69 0.56
N PRO A 405 -11.21 -23.16 1.33
CA PRO A 405 -11.42 -23.97 2.51
C PRO A 405 -12.24 -23.23 3.58
N VAL A 406 -13.08 -23.95 4.31
CA VAL A 406 -13.92 -23.39 5.38
C VAL A 406 -13.09 -22.67 6.44
N GLN A 407 -11.90 -23.20 6.76
CA GLN A 407 -10.97 -22.57 7.71
C GLN A 407 -10.51 -21.19 7.24
N THR A 408 -10.18 -21.03 5.95
CA THR A 408 -9.80 -19.75 5.37
C THR A 408 -10.95 -18.74 5.44
N SER A 409 -12.16 -19.20 5.19
CA SER A 409 -13.35 -18.37 5.30
C SER A 409 -13.58 -17.89 6.75
N ALA A 410 -13.39 -18.76 7.75
CA ALA A 410 -13.46 -18.38 9.16
C ALA A 410 -12.39 -17.32 9.53
N ILE A 411 -11.16 -17.45 9.04
CA ILE A 411 -10.09 -16.47 9.24
C ILE A 411 -10.48 -15.09 8.65
N VAL A 412 -11.12 -15.08 7.47
CA VAL A 412 -11.59 -13.84 6.85
C VAL A 412 -12.64 -13.14 7.73
N PHE A 413 -13.60 -13.87 8.28
CA PHE A 413 -14.58 -13.29 9.20
C PHE A 413 -13.93 -12.77 10.48
N THR A 414 -13.02 -13.53 11.09
CA THR A 414 -12.28 -13.11 12.28
C THR A 414 -11.50 -11.81 12.02
N PHE A 415 -10.81 -11.74 10.88
CA PHE A 415 -10.10 -10.53 10.46
C PHE A 415 -11.04 -9.32 10.35
N PHE A 416 -12.19 -9.50 9.70
CA PHE A 416 -13.16 -8.41 9.50
C PHE A 416 -13.72 -7.89 10.84
N VAL A 417 -14.09 -8.80 11.74
CA VAL A 417 -14.56 -8.41 13.08
C VAL A 417 -13.46 -7.67 13.85
N THR A 418 -12.22 -8.18 13.84
CA THR A 418 -11.09 -7.52 14.49
C THR A 418 -10.83 -6.13 13.90
N TYR A 419 -10.91 -5.99 12.57
CA TYR A 419 -10.76 -4.71 11.89
C TYR A 419 -11.82 -3.68 12.33
N LEU A 420 -13.10 -4.10 12.41
CA LEU A 420 -14.16 -3.23 12.93
C LEU A 420 -13.93 -2.84 14.40
N ILE A 421 -13.53 -3.80 15.24
CA ILE A 421 -13.21 -3.51 16.65
C ILE A 421 -12.08 -2.46 16.74
N CYS A 422 -11.02 -2.59 15.94
CA CYS A 422 -9.95 -1.61 15.92
C CYS A 422 -10.42 -0.21 15.51
N ILE A 423 -11.33 -0.11 14.51
CA ILE A 423 -11.92 1.19 14.11
C ILE A 423 -12.76 1.81 15.23
N PHE A 424 -13.50 1.01 16.00
CA PHE A 424 -14.35 1.54 17.08
C PHE A 424 -13.59 1.88 18.35
N ILE A 425 -12.39 1.35 18.55
CA ILE A 425 -11.55 1.62 19.73
C ILE A 425 -10.60 2.82 19.48
N GLY A 426 -10.12 3.01 18.25
CA GLY A 426 -9.21 4.10 17.87
C GLY A 426 -9.94 5.34 17.43
#